data_155ab18e8a8a88bae1bba5062b15eaf1
#
_entry.id   155ab18e8a8a88bae1bba5062b15eaf1
#
_cell.length_a   1.000
_cell.length_b   1.000
_cell.length_c   1.000
_cell.angle_alpha   90.00
_cell.angle_beta   90.00
_cell.angle_gamma   90.00
#
_symmetry.space_group_name_H-M   'P 1'
#
loop_
_entity.id
_entity.type
_entity.pdbx_description
1 polymer ?
#
loop_
_entity_poly.entity_id
_entity_poly.type
_entity_poly.pdbx_seq_one_letter_code
_entity_poly.pdbx_strand_id
1 'polypeptide(L)'
;MKRFLSAILAAVLCVTLLCPGALATESPQLVASEGWLFITLDPGHGDTDSGAVYRNYVERNIAMKLALYLKEELETYRNVRVSLTRTDNGPGENVTPVGQILPRVEFAAKNYADLLVSLHLNSTASPNQARGAYVLVSNGNYNKAVADKGSTIGLDILSELGKLGIQNNGLMTRNSIDTQNPNGTISDYYGIVRYGLWRSIPSMIVEHCFINNDSDCSNFLSSDAKIRALALADAKGIANFYGLEKKTDAELAGNVYCLIDYRSHWAHEAIDAAIVAGWINGFEDQTFRPDVTLTRAMFVTMLGRLSGADLTQVSESAFPDVIVSDYYAPYVQWATASGIVDGFPDGTFRPDENITREQMACIMARYLKSIGFDTTYSGEAVSSQIQDLSSIGGWALDDVLFCFETGLLNGRGDCFDPQTGATRAEACVVLGRLNNYDGARAEAEPETLPAEPEVPVTQEAANAAPAEPVEAAEAPAESIPAA
;
A
#
# COMPACT_ATOMS: atom_id res chain seq x y z
N MET A 1 -27.89 35.67 2.24
CA MET A 1 -26.69 36.49 2.48
C MET A 1 -25.47 35.61 2.30
N LYS A 2 -24.64 35.94 1.33
CA LYS A 2 -23.48 35.14 0.90
C LYS A 2 -22.42 35.17 2.00
N ARG A 3 -21.96 33.97 2.46
CA ARG A 3 -20.75 33.85 3.28
C ARG A 3 -19.60 33.41 2.39
N PHE A 4 -18.58 34.22 2.37
CA PHE A 4 -17.33 34.06 1.66
C PHE A 4 -16.49 32.94 2.33
N LEU A 5 -16.06 31.94 1.54
CA LEU A 5 -14.94 31.08 1.90
C LEU A 5 -13.66 31.91 1.77
N SER A 6 -12.95 32.12 2.88
CA SER A 6 -11.57 32.57 2.87
C SER A 6 -10.67 31.37 3.03
N ALA A 7 -9.97 31.02 1.96
CA ALA A 7 -8.82 30.10 2.04
C ALA A 7 -7.67 30.87 2.72
N ILE A 8 -7.29 30.45 3.91
CA ILE A 8 -6.06 30.92 4.59
C ILE A 8 -4.98 29.87 4.31
N LEU A 9 -4.10 30.22 3.39
CA LEU A 9 -2.82 29.55 3.16
C LEU A 9 -1.89 29.98 4.31
N ALA A 10 -1.72 29.14 5.33
CA ALA A 10 -0.77 29.39 6.41
C ALA A 10 0.63 28.94 5.96
N ALA A 11 1.43 29.90 5.50
CA ALA A 11 2.87 29.71 5.36
C ALA A 11 3.50 29.72 6.76
N VAL A 12 3.91 28.56 7.27
CA VAL A 12 4.71 28.45 8.50
C VAL A 12 6.14 28.80 8.15
N LEU A 13 6.55 30.04 8.54
CA LEU A 13 7.94 30.49 8.48
C LEU A 13 8.65 29.97 9.74
N CYS A 14 9.34 28.83 9.67
CA CYS A 14 10.24 28.35 10.71
C CYS A 14 11.52 29.22 10.70
N VAL A 15 11.68 30.08 11.68
CA VAL A 15 12.97 30.69 11.99
C VAL A 15 13.78 29.68 12.79
N THR A 16 14.75 29.05 12.17
CA THR A 16 15.71 28.15 12.82
C THR A 16 16.81 28.98 13.49
N LEU A 17 16.81 29.02 14.83
CA LEU A 17 17.98 29.38 15.61
C LEU A 17 19.03 28.26 15.47
N LEU A 18 20.13 28.59 14.83
CA LEU A 18 21.30 27.70 14.67
C LEU A 18 21.94 27.43 16.03
N CYS A 19 21.75 26.25 16.60
CA CYS A 19 22.66 25.62 17.54
C CYS A 19 23.53 24.61 16.78
N PRO A 20 24.86 24.68 16.83
CA PRO A 20 25.70 23.66 16.22
C PRO A 20 25.86 22.49 17.20
N GLY A 21 25.29 21.32 16.84
CA GLY A 21 25.62 20.07 17.54
C GLY A 21 24.43 19.18 17.83
N ALA A 22 23.97 18.48 16.86
CA ALA A 22 23.48 17.10 16.80
C ALA A 22 22.70 16.98 15.47
N LEU A 23 23.19 16.15 14.56
CA LEU A 23 22.38 15.65 13.46
C LEU A 23 21.27 14.80 14.07
N ALA A 24 20.16 15.43 14.45
CA ALA A 24 18.92 14.71 14.67
C ALA A 24 18.53 14.16 13.30
N THR A 25 18.63 12.85 13.12
CA THR A 25 17.98 12.18 12.00
C THR A 25 16.49 12.44 12.16
N GLU A 26 15.94 13.32 11.33
CA GLU A 26 14.49 13.54 11.31
C GLU A 26 13.82 12.19 11.14
N SER A 27 12.86 11.90 12.01
CA SER A 27 12.05 10.68 11.87
C SER A 27 11.39 10.68 10.49
N PRO A 28 11.34 9.53 9.79
CA PRO A 28 10.77 9.47 8.45
C PRO A 28 9.32 9.97 8.45
N GLN A 29 8.99 10.82 7.50
CA GLN A 29 7.62 11.28 7.30
C GLN A 29 6.82 10.16 6.65
N LEU A 30 5.83 9.64 7.37
CA LEU A 30 4.89 8.63 6.86
C LEU A 30 3.70 9.35 6.22
N VAL A 31 3.31 8.89 5.02
CA VAL A 31 2.23 9.49 4.24
C VAL A 31 1.23 8.43 3.80
N ALA A 32 0.03 8.88 3.44
CA ALA A 32 -1.04 8.05 2.90
C ALA A 32 -0.65 7.41 1.57
N SER A 33 -1.31 6.31 1.21
CA SER A 33 -1.02 5.56 -0.03
C SER A 33 -1.71 6.15 -1.26
N GLU A 34 -2.65 7.05 -1.10
CA GLU A 34 -3.37 7.67 -2.21
C GLU A 34 -2.42 8.40 -3.17
N GLY A 35 -2.60 8.16 -4.47
CA GLY A 35 -1.76 8.76 -5.51
C GLY A 35 -0.35 8.18 -5.65
N TRP A 36 -0.01 7.13 -4.89
CA TRP A 36 1.26 6.43 -5.04
C TRP A 36 1.18 5.33 -6.10
N LEU A 37 2.27 5.18 -6.85
CA LEU A 37 2.50 4.11 -7.82
C LEU A 37 3.43 3.05 -7.21
N PHE A 38 2.96 1.82 -7.11
CA PHE A 38 3.72 0.70 -6.59
C PHE A 38 4.20 -0.18 -7.75
N ILE A 39 5.51 -0.31 -7.88
CA ILE A 39 6.13 -1.09 -8.94
C ILE A 39 6.89 -2.25 -8.30
N THR A 40 6.63 -3.47 -8.77
CA THR A 40 7.47 -4.60 -8.44
C THR A 40 8.38 -4.90 -9.61
N LEU A 41 9.69 -4.92 -9.36
CA LEU A 41 10.69 -5.37 -10.31
C LEU A 41 11.07 -6.80 -9.97
N ASP A 42 11.12 -7.62 -11.00
CA ASP A 42 11.50 -9.03 -10.91
C ASP A 42 12.82 -9.25 -11.65
N PRO A 43 13.97 -9.23 -10.96
CA PRO A 43 15.25 -9.59 -11.59
C PRO A 43 15.18 -11.06 -11.99
N GLY A 44 15.21 -11.36 -13.29
CA GLY A 44 15.11 -12.72 -13.81
C GLY A 44 16.15 -13.68 -13.21
N HIS A 45 15.80 -14.97 -13.19
CA HIS A 45 16.67 -16.02 -12.63
C HIS A 45 17.00 -15.84 -11.13
N GLY A 46 18.08 -16.40 -10.64
CA GLY A 46 18.55 -16.26 -9.25
C GLY A 46 19.04 -17.59 -8.66
N ASP A 47 19.65 -17.59 -7.47
CA ASP A 47 20.17 -18.74 -6.75
C ASP A 47 20.96 -19.71 -7.68
N THR A 48 20.50 -20.94 -7.87
CA THR A 48 21.11 -21.94 -8.75
C THR A 48 20.85 -21.73 -10.24
N ASP A 49 19.85 -20.94 -10.59
CA ASP A 49 19.54 -20.59 -11.97
C ASP A 49 20.34 -19.35 -12.41
N SER A 50 21.34 -19.58 -13.24
CA SER A 50 22.18 -18.50 -13.79
C SER A 50 21.53 -17.71 -14.91
N GLY A 51 20.45 -18.24 -15.52
CA GLY A 51 20.03 -17.81 -16.84
C GLY A 51 21.07 -18.09 -17.91
N ALA A 52 21.01 -17.41 -19.00
CA ALA A 52 21.99 -17.52 -20.08
C ALA A 52 23.38 -17.04 -19.64
N VAL A 53 24.40 -17.77 -20.10
CA VAL A 53 25.82 -17.45 -19.82
C VAL A 53 26.59 -17.39 -21.13
N TYR A 54 27.27 -16.26 -21.32
CA TYR A 54 28.11 -16.07 -22.48
C TYR A 54 29.41 -15.31 -22.10
N ARG A 55 30.58 -15.96 -22.29
CA ARG A 55 31.88 -15.41 -21.85
C ARG A 55 31.85 -15.11 -20.35
N ASN A 56 32.05 -13.85 -19.97
CA ASN A 56 31.98 -13.37 -18.58
C ASN A 56 30.64 -12.74 -18.19
N TYR A 57 29.64 -12.78 -19.08
CA TYR A 57 28.32 -12.29 -18.81
C TYR A 57 27.45 -13.42 -18.26
N VAL A 58 26.75 -13.15 -17.16
CA VAL A 58 25.80 -14.05 -16.51
C VAL A 58 24.49 -13.30 -16.32
N GLU A 59 23.43 -13.77 -16.94
CA GLU A 59 22.16 -13.07 -17.02
C GLU A 59 21.60 -12.68 -15.65
N ARG A 60 21.51 -13.63 -14.69
CA ARG A 60 21.00 -13.33 -13.34
C ARG A 60 21.74 -12.16 -12.65
N ASN A 61 23.06 -12.01 -12.91
CA ASN A 61 23.85 -10.94 -12.29
C ASN A 61 23.57 -9.59 -12.93
N ILE A 62 23.34 -9.59 -14.25
CA ILE A 62 23.00 -8.38 -14.99
C ILE A 62 21.56 -7.96 -14.71
N ALA A 63 20.62 -8.90 -14.69
CA ALA A 63 19.22 -8.66 -14.31
C ALA A 63 19.11 -8.03 -12.91
N MET A 64 19.92 -8.49 -11.95
CA MET A 64 19.98 -7.90 -10.60
C MET A 64 20.51 -6.46 -10.62
N LYS A 65 21.57 -6.18 -11.40
CA LYS A 65 22.10 -4.81 -11.54
C LYS A 65 21.06 -3.88 -12.21
N LEU A 66 20.41 -4.35 -13.27
CA LEU A 66 19.31 -3.62 -13.92
C LEU A 66 18.23 -3.25 -12.91
N ALA A 67 17.77 -4.22 -12.11
CA ALA A 67 16.71 -3.99 -11.13
C ALA A 67 17.11 -2.98 -10.05
N LEU A 68 18.35 -3.04 -9.56
CA LEU A 68 18.86 -2.10 -8.56
C LEU A 68 18.95 -0.67 -9.12
N TYR A 69 19.50 -0.49 -10.33
CA TYR A 69 19.58 0.82 -10.97
C TYR A 69 18.20 1.37 -11.37
N LEU A 70 17.29 0.49 -11.82
CA LEU A 70 15.92 0.88 -12.16
C LEU A 70 15.14 1.32 -10.93
N LYS A 71 15.29 0.57 -9.81
CA LYS A 71 14.70 0.96 -8.52
C LYS A 71 15.22 2.33 -8.07
N GLU A 72 16.54 2.50 -8.04
CA GLU A 72 17.17 3.76 -7.65
C GLU A 72 16.64 4.95 -8.48
N GLU A 73 16.51 4.78 -9.79
CA GLU A 73 16.01 5.81 -10.69
C GLU A 73 14.51 6.08 -10.51
N LEU A 74 13.68 5.03 -10.42
CA LEU A 74 12.23 5.18 -10.25
C LEU A 74 11.87 5.86 -8.93
N GLU A 75 12.60 5.59 -7.86
CA GLU A 75 12.38 6.22 -6.55
C GLU A 75 12.81 7.70 -6.50
N THR A 76 13.44 8.23 -7.55
CA THR A 76 13.64 9.67 -7.73
C THR A 76 12.38 10.41 -8.26
N TYR A 77 11.35 9.69 -8.67
CA TYR A 77 10.07 10.27 -9.04
C TYR A 77 9.15 10.39 -7.83
N ARG A 78 8.26 11.39 -7.83
CA ARG A 78 7.27 11.61 -6.78
C ARG A 78 6.30 10.45 -6.70
N ASN A 79 5.96 10.06 -5.50
CA ASN A 79 4.94 9.05 -5.21
C ASN A 79 5.18 7.71 -5.91
N VAL A 80 6.43 7.30 -6.05
CA VAL A 80 6.82 5.98 -6.56
C VAL A 80 7.47 5.17 -5.46
N ARG A 81 7.02 3.93 -5.30
CA ARG A 81 7.64 2.93 -4.43
C ARG A 81 7.95 1.68 -5.23
N VAL A 82 9.16 1.16 -5.04
CA VAL A 82 9.65 -0.01 -5.79
C VAL A 82 10.01 -1.14 -4.83
N SER A 83 9.42 -2.31 -5.04
CA SER A 83 9.80 -3.58 -4.41
C SER A 83 10.54 -4.48 -5.39
N LEU A 84 11.36 -5.40 -4.87
CA LEU A 84 12.11 -6.38 -5.66
C LEU A 84 11.70 -7.77 -5.25
N THR A 85 11.46 -8.68 -6.21
CA THR A 85 11.14 -10.08 -5.92
C THR A 85 12.32 -10.86 -5.33
N ARG A 86 13.54 -10.38 -5.54
CA ARG A 86 14.78 -10.81 -4.86
C ARG A 86 15.72 -9.63 -4.70
N THR A 87 16.60 -9.68 -3.69
CA THR A 87 17.53 -8.58 -3.33
C THR A 87 18.99 -8.91 -3.55
N ASP A 88 19.32 -10.17 -3.80
CA ASP A 88 20.65 -10.65 -4.11
C ASP A 88 20.60 -11.83 -5.09
N ASN A 89 21.74 -12.49 -5.32
CA ASN A 89 21.82 -13.68 -6.18
C ASN A 89 21.54 -15.00 -5.45
N GLY A 90 21.27 -14.96 -4.16
CA GLY A 90 20.95 -16.11 -3.31
C GLY A 90 19.54 -16.09 -2.74
N PRO A 91 19.12 -17.11 -2.01
CA PRO A 91 17.85 -17.16 -1.32
C PRO A 91 17.88 -16.22 -0.10
N GLY A 92 17.45 -14.98 -0.28
CA GLY A 92 17.24 -14.05 0.84
C GLY A 92 15.96 -14.39 1.63
N GLU A 93 15.76 -13.79 2.81
CA GLU A 93 14.60 -14.05 3.69
C GLU A 93 13.22 -13.74 3.04
N ASN A 94 13.19 -12.98 1.95
CA ASN A 94 11.99 -12.61 1.20
C ASN A 94 12.03 -13.11 -0.25
N VAL A 95 12.88 -14.07 -0.57
CA VAL A 95 13.04 -14.55 -1.94
C VAL A 95 12.20 -15.79 -2.15
N THR A 96 11.41 -15.73 -3.19
CA THR A 96 10.69 -16.90 -3.70
C THR A 96 11.68 -17.94 -4.19
N PRO A 97 11.45 -19.24 -3.93
CA PRO A 97 12.33 -20.30 -4.41
C PRO A 97 12.59 -20.18 -5.92
N VAL A 98 13.84 -20.42 -6.31
CA VAL A 98 14.25 -20.38 -7.71
C VAL A 98 13.40 -21.31 -8.55
N GLY A 99 13.00 -20.86 -9.76
CA GLY A 99 12.17 -21.62 -10.68
C GLY A 99 10.66 -21.55 -10.39
N GLN A 100 10.20 -20.88 -9.35
CA GLN A 100 8.77 -20.72 -9.07
C GLN A 100 8.30 -19.31 -9.44
N ILE A 101 7.59 -19.20 -10.55
CA ILE A 101 7.06 -17.93 -11.07
C ILE A 101 5.89 -17.42 -10.25
N LEU A 102 4.96 -18.29 -9.86
CA LEU A 102 3.77 -17.89 -9.10
C LEU A 102 4.11 -17.15 -7.80
N PRO A 103 5.04 -17.60 -6.95
CA PRO A 103 5.45 -16.84 -5.76
C PRO A 103 5.98 -15.43 -6.04
N ARG A 104 6.63 -15.18 -7.18
CA ARG A 104 7.07 -13.84 -7.60
C ARG A 104 5.90 -12.91 -7.87
N VAL A 105 4.87 -13.43 -8.54
CA VAL A 105 3.62 -12.68 -8.78
C VAL A 105 2.83 -12.48 -7.49
N GLU A 106 2.78 -13.48 -6.60
CA GLU A 106 2.14 -13.34 -5.28
C GLU A 106 2.86 -12.30 -4.42
N PHE A 107 4.19 -12.22 -4.51
CA PHE A 107 4.95 -11.13 -3.87
C PHE A 107 4.53 -9.76 -4.42
N ALA A 108 4.41 -9.62 -5.75
CA ALA A 108 3.93 -8.38 -6.37
C ALA A 108 2.52 -8.02 -5.88
N ALA A 109 1.60 -9.00 -5.84
CA ALA A 109 0.24 -8.81 -5.34
C ALA A 109 0.21 -8.39 -3.87
N LYS A 110 0.99 -9.02 -3.00
CA LYS A 110 1.12 -8.65 -1.58
C LYS A 110 1.71 -7.25 -1.37
N ASN A 111 2.52 -6.77 -2.31
CA ASN A 111 3.06 -5.41 -2.30
C ASN A 111 2.17 -4.43 -3.08
N TYR A 112 0.94 -4.81 -3.40
CA TYR A 112 -0.05 -3.97 -4.09
C TYR A 112 0.45 -3.37 -5.41
N ALA A 113 1.24 -4.14 -6.18
CA ALA A 113 1.86 -3.66 -7.40
C ALA A 113 0.84 -3.20 -8.44
N ASP A 114 1.02 -1.97 -8.94
CA ASP A 114 0.31 -1.41 -10.09
C ASP A 114 0.98 -1.80 -11.41
N LEU A 115 2.21 -2.34 -11.31
CA LEU A 115 3.04 -2.78 -12.43
C LEU A 115 4.04 -3.83 -11.95
N LEU A 116 4.20 -4.91 -12.71
CA LEU A 116 5.24 -5.93 -12.52
C LEU A 116 6.12 -5.99 -13.76
N VAL A 117 7.43 -5.72 -13.60
CA VAL A 117 8.40 -5.75 -14.70
C VAL A 117 9.47 -6.79 -14.39
N SER A 118 9.52 -7.86 -15.19
CA SER A 118 10.59 -8.85 -15.14
C SER A 118 11.72 -8.47 -16.09
N LEU A 119 12.95 -8.52 -15.61
CA LEU A 119 14.14 -7.98 -16.29
C LEU A 119 15.04 -9.12 -16.72
N HIS A 120 15.26 -9.26 -18.02
CA HIS A 120 15.95 -10.37 -18.66
C HIS A 120 16.91 -9.91 -19.77
N LEU A 121 17.71 -10.86 -20.25
CA LEU A 121 18.54 -10.75 -21.45
C LEU A 121 18.27 -11.96 -22.33
N ASN A 122 17.96 -11.73 -23.56
CA ASN A 122 17.65 -12.78 -24.52
C ASN A 122 18.91 -13.58 -24.95
N SER A 123 18.70 -14.76 -25.48
CA SER A 123 19.76 -15.63 -26.00
C SER A 123 19.27 -16.45 -27.19
N THR A 124 20.16 -16.75 -28.11
CA THR A 124 19.90 -17.65 -29.26
C THR A 124 20.72 -18.93 -29.15
N ALA A 125 20.32 -19.98 -29.86
CA ALA A 125 21.02 -21.27 -29.86
C ALA A 125 22.52 -21.16 -30.28
N SER A 126 22.85 -20.18 -31.12
CA SER A 126 24.21 -19.87 -31.53
C SER A 126 24.50 -18.37 -31.37
N PRO A 127 25.72 -17.97 -30.98
CA PRO A 127 26.07 -16.58 -30.82
C PRO A 127 25.85 -15.74 -32.09
N ASN A 128 25.55 -14.43 -31.90
CA ASN A 128 25.41 -13.45 -32.98
C ASN A 128 24.29 -13.69 -34.00
N GLN A 129 23.33 -14.57 -33.73
CA GLN A 129 22.17 -14.81 -34.62
C GLN A 129 21.12 -13.70 -34.57
N ALA A 130 20.96 -13.09 -33.40
CA ALA A 130 19.98 -12.02 -33.18
C ALA A 130 20.57 -10.92 -32.27
N ARG A 131 19.93 -9.76 -32.26
CA ARG A 131 20.30 -8.60 -31.42
C ARG A 131 19.10 -7.71 -31.13
N GLY A 132 19.24 -6.82 -30.16
CA GLY A 132 18.24 -5.81 -29.84
C GLY A 132 17.26 -6.25 -28.74
N ALA A 133 16.28 -5.41 -28.47
CA ALA A 133 15.33 -5.58 -27.37
C ALA A 133 13.95 -6.04 -27.85
N TYR A 134 13.29 -6.84 -26.99
CA TYR A 134 11.87 -7.19 -27.06
C TYR A 134 11.21 -6.88 -25.73
N VAL A 135 9.89 -6.65 -25.75
CA VAL A 135 9.08 -6.74 -24.54
C VAL A 135 7.98 -7.78 -24.72
N LEU A 136 7.96 -8.78 -23.85
CA LEU A 136 6.97 -9.83 -23.87
C LEU A 136 5.78 -9.39 -23.02
N VAL A 137 4.60 -9.40 -23.65
CA VAL A 137 3.35 -8.91 -23.07
C VAL A 137 2.23 -9.93 -23.24
N SER A 138 1.10 -9.69 -22.60
CA SER A 138 -0.08 -10.54 -22.72
C SER A 138 -0.66 -10.54 -24.14
N ASN A 139 -1.21 -11.70 -24.52
CA ASN A 139 -1.98 -11.89 -25.75
C ASN A 139 -3.36 -11.18 -25.73
N GLY A 140 -3.78 -10.61 -24.59
CA GLY A 140 -5.03 -9.88 -24.43
C GLY A 140 -6.31 -10.73 -24.37
N ASN A 141 -6.22 -12.05 -24.29
CA ASN A 141 -7.39 -12.94 -24.26
C ASN A 141 -8.14 -12.94 -22.92
N TYR A 142 -7.51 -12.46 -21.86
CA TYR A 142 -8.07 -12.31 -20.53
C TYR A 142 -7.73 -10.92 -19.97
N ASN A 143 -8.68 -10.25 -19.33
CA ASN A 143 -8.51 -8.90 -18.79
C ASN A 143 -7.80 -7.92 -19.76
N LYS A 144 -8.45 -7.68 -20.88
CA LYS A 144 -7.89 -6.90 -21.99
C LYS A 144 -7.38 -5.51 -21.54
N ALA A 145 -8.07 -4.84 -20.65
CA ALA A 145 -7.66 -3.51 -20.18
C ALA A 145 -6.27 -3.53 -19.50
N VAL A 146 -6.02 -4.56 -18.69
CA VAL A 146 -4.72 -4.75 -18.02
C VAL A 146 -3.64 -5.14 -19.04
N ALA A 147 -3.97 -5.98 -20.02
CA ALA A 147 -3.06 -6.37 -21.09
C ALA A 147 -2.67 -5.17 -21.99
N ASP A 148 -3.64 -4.34 -22.38
CA ASP A 148 -3.41 -3.13 -23.16
C ASP A 148 -2.51 -2.13 -22.42
N LYS A 149 -2.72 -1.97 -21.11
CA LYS A 149 -1.87 -1.13 -20.25
C LYS A 149 -0.42 -1.63 -20.27
N GLY A 150 -0.21 -2.93 -20.06
CA GLY A 150 1.13 -3.54 -20.13
C GLY A 150 1.79 -3.37 -21.50
N SER A 151 1.03 -3.51 -22.59
CA SER A 151 1.52 -3.33 -23.95
C SER A 151 1.95 -1.89 -24.22
N THR A 152 1.19 -0.90 -23.76
CA THR A 152 1.53 0.51 -23.93
C THR A 152 2.82 0.87 -23.18
N ILE A 153 2.95 0.42 -21.90
CA ILE A 153 4.17 0.62 -21.13
C ILE A 153 5.38 -0.03 -21.83
N GLY A 154 5.20 -1.25 -22.34
CA GLY A 154 6.25 -1.97 -23.07
C GLY A 154 6.73 -1.21 -24.33
N LEU A 155 5.83 -0.56 -25.06
CA LEU A 155 6.18 0.28 -26.23
C LEU A 155 6.96 1.52 -25.80
N ASP A 156 6.59 2.16 -24.70
CA ASP A 156 7.30 3.32 -24.18
C ASP A 156 8.73 2.95 -23.73
N ILE A 157 8.89 1.80 -23.04
CA ILE A 157 10.20 1.25 -22.68
C ILE A 157 11.05 1.01 -23.94
N LEU A 158 10.51 0.30 -24.94
CA LEU A 158 11.23 0.02 -26.18
C LEU A 158 11.61 1.31 -26.95
N SER A 159 10.77 2.32 -26.89
CA SER A 159 11.07 3.63 -27.49
C SER A 159 12.28 4.28 -26.82
N GLU A 160 12.38 4.24 -25.50
CA GLU A 160 13.52 4.82 -24.78
C GLU A 160 14.81 3.99 -24.96
N LEU A 161 14.72 2.66 -24.95
CA LEU A 161 15.83 1.76 -25.27
C LEU A 161 16.36 2.02 -26.68
N GLY A 162 15.47 2.25 -27.65
CA GLY A 162 15.84 2.60 -29.04
C GLY A 162 16.66 3.87 -29.13
N LYS A 163 16.47 4.86 -28.25
CA LYS A 163 17.29 6.08 -28.19
C LYS A 163 18.74 5.83 -27.77
N LEU A 164 19.02 4.73 -27.12
CA LEU A 164 20.38 4.28 -26.81
C LEU A 164 21.07 3.59 -28.00
N GLY A 165 20.36 3.38 -29.10
CA GLY A 165 20.85 2.69 -30.29
C GLY A 165 20.59 1.18 -30.27
N ILE A 166 19.78 0.68 -29.34
CA ILE A 166 19.33 -0.70 -29.33
C ILE A 166 18.32 -0.91 -30.45
N GLN A 167 18.46 -2.02 -31.18
CA GLN A 167 17.47 -2.39 -32.17
C GLN A 167 16.14 -2.71 -31.46
N ASN A 168 15.08 -1.99 -31.77
CA ASN A 168 13.75 -2.23 -31.25
C ASN A 168 13.08 -3.32 -32.12
N ASN A 169 12.86 -4.50 -31.53
CA ASN A 169 12.22 -5.63 -32.19
C ASN A 169 10.72 -5.74 -31.89
N GLY A 170 10.17 -4.81 -31.09
CA GLY A 170 8.75 -4.71 -30.81
C GLY A 170 8.26 -5.54 -29.64
N LEU A 171 6.95 -5.57 -29.52
CA LEU A 171 6.26 -6.42 -28.56
C LEU A 171 6.17 -7.85 -29.05
N MET A 172 6.25 -8.79 -28.14
CA MET A 172 6.05 -10.21 -28.41
C MET A 172 4.96 -10.78 -27.52
N THR A 173 4.10 -11.62 -28.09
CA THR A 173 3.14 -12.45 -27.37
C THR A 173 3.37 -13.92 -27.70
N ARG A 174 3.14 -14.79 -26.74
CA ARG A 174 3.20 -16.24 -26.97
C ARG A 174 2.06 -16.92 -26.24
N ASN A 175 1.30 -17.75 -26.95
CA ASN A 175 0.21 -18.52 -26.38
C ASN A 175 0.74 -19.78 -25.68
N SER A 176 0.14 -20.13 -24.56
CA SER A 176 0.33 -21.45 -23.95
C SER A 176 -0.27 -22.54 -24.86
N ILE A 177 0.31 -23.72 -24.82
CA ILE A 177 -0.19 -24.88 -25.60
C ILE A 177 -1.28 -25.63 -24.81
N ASP A 178 -1.18 -25.66 -23.50
CA ASP A 178 -1.91 -26.52 -22.59
C ASP A 178 -2.65 -25.80 -21.45
N THR A 179 -2.39 -24.52 -21.26
CA THR A 179 -3.00 -23.75 -20.18
C THR A 179 -4.06 -22.79 -20.69
N GLN A 180 -5.20 -22.76 -20.02
CA GLN A 180 -6.30 -21.82 -20.28
C GLN A 180 -6.41 -20.78 -19.17
N ASN A 181 -6.93 -19.62 -19.54
CA ASN A 181 -7.34 -18.58 -18.61
C ASN A 181 -8.61 -18.99 -17.83
N PRO A 182 -8.93 -18.34 -16.69
CA PRO A 182 -10.16 -18.62 -15.94
C PRO A 182 -11.45 -18.50 -16.76
N ASN A 183 -11.45 -17.71 -17.84
CA ASN A 183 -12.59 -17.57 -18.77
C ASN A 183 -12.60 -18.61 -19.92
N GLY A 184 -11.72 -19.60 -19.89
CA GLY A 184 -11.62 -20.66 -20.90
C GLY A 184 -10.88 -20.28 -22.18
N THR A 185 -10.36 -19.07 -22.32
CA THR A 185 -9.54 -18.66 -23.47
C THR A 185 -8.10 -19.15 -23.34
N ILE A 186 -7.36 -19.18 -24.46
CA ILE A 186 -5.94 -19.56 -24.47
C ILE A 186 -5.15 -18.54 -23.65
N SER A 187 -4.37 -19.05 -22.70
CA SER A 187 -3.56 -18.24 -21.80
C SER A 187 -2.21 -17.85 -22.40
N ASP A 188 -1.52 -16.93 -21.77
CA ASP A 188 -0.15 -16.57 -22.08
C ASP A 188 0.83 -17.70 -21.71
N TYR A 189 1.88 -17.87 -22.50
CA TYR A 189 2.92 -18.88 -22.25
C TYR A 189 3.76 -18.53 -21.00
N TYR A 190 4.20 -17.28 -20.90
CA TYR A 190 5.09 -16.85 -19.84
C TYR A 190 4.34 -16.65 -18.53
N GLY A 191 4.77 -17.35 -17.48
CA GLY A 191 4.12 -17.36 -16.17
C GLY A 191 4.00 -15.98 -15.53
N ILE A 192 5.05 -15.15 -15.58
CA ILE A 192 5.01 -13.76 -15.07
C ILE A 192 3.85 -12.98 -15.69
N VAL A 193 3.70 -13.06 -17.01
CA VAL A 193 2.64 -12.36 -17.74
C VAL A 193 1.28 -12.94 -17.41
N ARG A 194 1.17 -14.26 -17.46
CA ARG A 194 -0.07 -15.00 -17.20
C ARG A 194 -0.64 -14.77 -15.81
N TYR A 195 0.17 -15.06 -14.79
CA TYR A 195 -0.28 -14.93 -13.39
C TYR A 195 -0.47 -13.48 -12.98
N GLY A 196 0.35 -12.53 -13.50
CA GLY A 196 0.15 -11.12 -13.29
C GLY A 196 -1.20 -10.65 -13.82
N LEU A 197 -1.55 -11.07 -15.04
CA LEU A 197 -2.85 -10.78 -15.64
C LEU A 197 -4.03 -11.35 -14.81
N TRP A 198 -3.86 -12.55 -14.24
CA TRP A 198 -4.86 -13.16 -13.35
C TRP A 198 -5.03 -12.41 -12.02
N ARG A 199 -4.00 -11.68 -11.57
CA ARG A 199 -4.02 -10.79 -10.41
C ARG A 199 -4.39 -9.34 -10.76
N SER A 200 -4.80 -9.08 -12.02
CA SER A 200 -5.08 -7.74 -12.54
C SER A 200 -3.89 -6.77 -12.45
N ILE A 201 -2.67 -7.31 -12.47
CA ILE A 201 -1.43 -6.54 -12.48
C ILE A 201 -0.88 -6.50 -13.92
N PRO A 202 -0.75 -5.33 -14.56
CA PRO A 202 -0.01 -5.20 -15.82
C PRO A 202 1.40 -5.76 -15.64
N SER A 203 1.74 -6.79 -16.39
CA SER A 203 2.98 -7.53 -16.23
C SER A 203 3.66 -7.75 -17.56
N MET A 204 4.99 -7.64 -17.58
CA MET A 204 5.80 -7.81 -18.77
C MET A 204 7.17 -8.38 -18.45
N ILE A 205 7.83 -8.92 -19.49
CA ILE A 205 9.24 -9.30 -19.45
C ILE A 205 9.98 -8.41 -20.43
N VAL A 206 11.01 -7.70 -19.96
CA VAL A 206 11.87 -6.86 -20.80
C VAL A 206 13.14 -7.62 -21.12
N GLU A 207 13.29 -8.00 -22.38
CA GLU A 207 14.49 -8.60 -22.94
C GLU A 207 15.35 -7.48 -23.55
N HIS A 208 16.31 -6.95 -22.77
CA HIS A 208 17.01 -5.71 -23.12
C HIS A 208 17.91 -5.83 -24.32
N CYS A 209 18.55 -6.99 -24.51
CA CYS A 209 19.45 -7.28 -25.63
C CYS A 209 19.82 -8.76 -25.60
N PHE A 210 20.57 -9.25 -26.59
CA PHE A 210 21.04 -10.64 -26.62
C PHE A 210 22.38 -10.78 -25.91
N ILE A 211 22.40 -11.51 -24.80
CA ILE A 211 23.62 -11.74 -23.99
C ILE A 211 24.71 -12.46 -24.77
N ASN A 212 24.34 -13.25 -25.80
CA ASN A 212 25.28 -13.96 -26.68
C ASN A 212 25.50 -13.28 -28.03
N ASN A 213 25.24 -11.97 -28.12
CA ASN A 213 25.59 -11.15 -29.27
C ASN A 213 26.76 -10.19 -28.90
N ASP A 214 27.87 -10.29 -29.61
CA ASP A 214 29.09 -9.51 -29.32
C ASP A 214 28.88 -8.01 -29.41
N SER A 215 28.04 -7.55 -30.39
CA SER A 215 27.69 -6.13 -30.53
C SER A 215 26.84 -5.64 -29.36
N ASP A 216 25.82 -6.40 -28.96
CA ASP A 216 24.98 -6.04 -27.83
C ASP A 216 25.79 -6.02 -26.52
N CYS A 217 26.62 -7.05 -26.29
CA CYS A 217 27.51 -7.10 -25.14
C CYS A 217 28.46 -5.90 -25.06
N SER A 218 29.12 -5.59 -26.18
CA SER A 218 30.12 -4.49 -26.21
C SER A 218 29.49 -3.12 -26.06
N ASN A 219 28.29 -2.92 -26.65
CA ASN A 219 27.61 -1.64 -26.61
C ASN A 219 26.83 -1.39 -25.35
N PHE A 220 26.23 -2.42 -24.74
CA PHE A 220 25.20 -2.22 -23.68
C PHE A 220 25.55 -2.92 -22.35
N LEU A 221 26.40 -3.95 -22.33
CA LEU A 221 26.65 -4.75 -21.11
C LEU A 221 28.08 -4.64 -20.56
N SER A 222 29.01 -4.02 -21.30
CA SER A 222 30.45 -4.07 -21.00
C SER A 222 30.89 -3.20 -19.82
N SER A 223 30.01 -2.43 -19.19
CA SER A 223 30.27 -1.67 -17.97
C SER A 223 29.00 -1.38 -17.20
N ASP A 224 29.13 -1.12 -15.89
CA ASP A 224 28.02 -0.74 -15.04
C ASP A 224 27.31 0.53 -15.54
N ALA A 225 28.06 1.49 -16.08
CA ALA A 225 27.46 2.71 -16.67
C ALA A 225 26.53 2.39 -17.84
N LYS A 226 26.85 1.40 -18.67
CA LYS A 226 26.02 0.97 -19.79
C LYS A 226 24.78 0.21 -19.32
N ILE A 227 24.93 -0.69 -18.35
CA ILE A 227 23.79 -1.40 -17.74
C ILE A 227 22.86 -0.39 -17.04
N ARG A 228 23.42 0.60 -16.34
CA ARG A 228 22.65 1.69 -15.75
C ARG A 228 21.87 2.49 -16.82
N ALA A 229 22.47 2.75 -17.97
CA ALA A 229 21.76 3.46 -19.05
C ALA A 229 20.53 2.71 -19.56
N LEU A 230 20.55 1.37 -19.61
CA LEU A 230 19.37 0.54 -19.90
C LEU A 230 18.29 0.77 -18.85
N ALA A 231 18.63 0.67 -17.58
CA ALA A 231 17.70 0.88 -16.47
C ALA A 231 17.08 2.29 -16.46
N LEU A 232 17.86 3.32 -16.81
CA LEU A 232 17.36 4.69 -16.93
C LEU A 232 16.36 4.82 -18.09
N ALA A 233 16.59 4.11 -19.19
CA ALA A 233 15.66 4.07 -20.32
C ALA A 233 14.33 3.41 -19.92
N ASP A 234 14.39 2.29 -19.20
CA ASP A 234 13.19 1.63 -18.67
C ASP A 234 12.40 2.58 -17.73
N ALA A 235 13.09 3.21 -16.78
CA ALA A 235 12.48 4.16 -15.86
C ALA A 235 11.80 5.31 -16.62
N LYS A 236 12.43 5.81 -17.68
CA LYS A 236 11.86 6.89 -18.50
C LYS A 236 10.64 6.43 -19.27
N GLY A 237 10.63 5.21 -19.82
CA GLY A 237 9.46 4.60 -20.47
C GLY A 237 8.28 4.49 -19.51
N ILE A 238 8.52 3.95 -18.32
CA ILE A 238 7.51 3.85 -17.25
C ILE A 238 7.01 5.24 -16.86
N ALA A 239 7.92 6.18 -16.64
CA ALA A 239 7.58 7.55 -16.25
C ALA A 239 6.74 8.28 -17.31
N ASN A 240 7.03 8.07 -18.60
CA ASN A 240 6.25 8.65 -19.69
C ASN A 240 4.81 8.18 -19.68
N PHE A 241 4.59 6.86 -19.49
CA PHE A 241 3.24 6.29 -19.44
C PHE A 241 2.41 6.83 -18.27
N TYR A 242 3.00 6.90 -17.07
CA TYR A 242 2.29 7.36 -15.88
C TYR A 242 2.32 8.87 -15.66
N GLY A 243 3.04 9.63 -16.52
CA GLY A 243 3.19 11.08 -16.34
C GLY A 243 3.93 11.48 -15.07
N LEU A 244 4.94 10.69 -14.66
CA LEU A 244 5.64 10.90 -13.40
C LEU A 244 6.53 12.14 -13.42
N GLU A 245 6.55 12.89 -12.33
CA GLU A 245 7.42 14.03 -12.11
C GLU A 245 8.59 13.68 -11.21
N LYS A 246 9.78 14.22 -11.53
CA LYS A 246 10.96 14.08 -10.68
C LYS A 246 10.79 14.82 -9.35
N LYS A 247 11.30 14.25 -8.28
CA LYS A 247 11.47 14.94 -7.01
C LYS A 247 12.47 16.10 -7.17
N THR A 248 12.23 17.16 -6.44
CA THR A 248 13.23 18.23 -6.23
C THR A 248 14.36 17.74 -5.30
N ASP A 249 15.49 18.45 -5.27
CA ASP A 249 16.59 18.12 -4.35
C ASP A 249 16.15 18.14 -2.89
N ALA A 250 15.24 19.04 -2.51
CA ALA A 250 14.69 19.10 -1.17
C ALA A 250 13.82 17.87 -0.84
N GLU A 251 13.01 17.40 -1.79
CA GLU A 251 12.20 16.19 -1.63
C GLU A 251 13.05 14.91 -1.62
N LEU A 252 14.18 14.89 -2.33
CA LEU A 252 15.14 13.78 -2.29
C LEU A 252 15.89 13.71 -0.95
N ALA A 253 16.12 14.84 -0.30
CA ALA A 253 16.74 14.90 1.02
C ALA A 253 15.79 14.52 2.15
N GLY A 254 14.47 14.57 1.94
CA GLY A 254 13.45 14.17 2.89
C GLY A 254 13.19 12.66 2.86
N ASN A 255 13.09 12.05 4.04
CA ASN A 255 12.70 10.64 4.17
C ASN A 255 11.15 10.55 4.20
N VAL A 256 10.53 10.40 3.03
CA VAL A 256 9.08 10.20 2.91
C VAL A 256 8.79 8.74 2.59
N TYR A 257 7.98 8.09 3.43
CA TYR A 257 7.59 6.68 3.27
C TYR A 257 6.07 6.56 3.18
N CYS A 258 5.61 5.73 2.25
CA CYS A 258 4.21 5.40 2.08
C CYS A 258 3.85 4.14 2.88
N LEU A 259 2.75 4.19 3.62
CA LEU A 259 2.17 3.03 4.29
C LEU A 259 1.38 2.21 3.27
N ILE A 260 1.55 0.89 3.25
CA ILE A 260 0.97 0.05 2.19
C ILE A 260 0.01 -1.04 2.68
N ASP A 261 0.08 -1.42 3.94
CA ASP A 261 -0.61 -2.59 4.50
C ASP A 261 -2.14 -2.41 4.67
N TYR A 262 -2.68 -1.25 4.28
CA TYR A 262 -4.13 -0.97 4.30
C TYR A 262 -4.72 -0.65 2.92
N ARG A 263 -3.92 -0.68 1.85
CA ARG A 263 -4.35 -0.21 0.52
C ARG A 263 -5.53 -0.99 -0.07
N SER A 264 -5.63 -2.29 0.20
CA SER A 264 -6.79 -3.12 -0.17
C SER A 264 -7.82 -3.25 0.95
N HIS A 265 -7.61 -2.55 2.07
CA HIS A 265 -8.52 -2.61 3.20
C HIS A 265 -9.80 -1.83 2.90
N TRP A 266 -10.96 -2.30 3.40
CA TRP A 266 -12.26 -1.66 3.18
C TRP A 266 -12.31 -0.19 3.64
N ALA A 267 -11.50 0.20 4.63
CA ALA A 267 -11.43 1.55 5.17
C ALA A 267 -10.29 2.39 4.58
N HIS A 268 -9.67 2.00 3.46
CA HIS A 268 -8.47 2.66 2.93
C HIS A 268 -8.65 4.17 2.72
N GLU A 269 -9.79 4.62 2.17
CA GLU A 269 -10.08 6.04 1.97
C GLU A 269 -10.15 6.82 3.29
N ALA A 270 -10.80 6.25 4.31
CA ALA A 270 -10.88 6.86 5.63
C ALA A 270 -9.52 6.92 6.34
N ILE A 271 -8.68 5.90 6.13
CA ILE A 271 -7.31 5.86 6.66
C ILE A 271 -6.46 6.94 5.98
N ASP A 272 -6.51 7.04 4.64
CA ASP A 272 -5.81 8.07 3.88
C ASP A 272 -6.22 9.48 4.36
N ALA A 273 -7.52 9.72 4.48
CA ALA A 273 -8.03 11.00 4.97
C ALA A 273 -7.54 11.33 6.40
N ALA A 274 -7.54 10.34 7.30
CA ALA A 274 -7.08 10.52 8.68
C ALA A 274 -5.57 10.78 8.77
N ILE A 275 -4.75 10.14 7.92
CA ILE A 275 -3.31 10.37 7.84
C ILE A 275 -3.03 11.77 7.28
N VAL A 276 -3.68 12.14 6.17
CA VAL A 276 -3.53 13.47 5.54
C VAL A 276 -3.95 14.60 6.50
N ALA A 277 -5.02 14.37 7.25
CA ALA A 277 -5.47 15.33 8.27
C ALA A 277 -4.58 15.35 9.53
N GLY A 278 -3.62 14.43 9.66
CA GLY A 278 -2.71 14.36 10.81
C GLY A 278 -3.35 13.79 12.08
N TRP A 279 -4.53 13.14 11.99
CA TRP A 279 -5.20 12.58 13.17
C TRP A 279 -4.49 11.34 13.69
N ILE A 280 -3.92 10.53 12.78
CA ILE A 280 -3.21 9.28 13.09
C ILE A 280 -1.95 9.16 12.24
N ASN A 281 -0.95 8.46 12.78
CA ASN A 281 0.27 8.10 12.07
C ASN A 281 0.38 6.56 11.93
N GLY A 282 1.19 6.11 10.97
CA GLY A 282 1.67 4.74 10.92
C GLY A 282 2.76 4.46 11.95
N PHE A 283 3.31 3.24 11.90
CA PHE A 283 4.41 2.80 12.73
C PHE A 283 5.76 3.01 12.03
N GLU A 284 6.85 3.02 12.79
CA GLU A 284 8.22 3.21 12.28
C GLU A 284 8.65 2.13 11.26
N ASP A 285 8.04 0.95 11.31
CA ASP A 285 8.24 -0.13 10.34
C ASP A 285 7.48 0.07 9.02
N GLN A 286 6.92 1.26 8.79
CA GLN A 286 6.16 1.64 7.59
C GLN A 286 4.84 0.85 7.42
N THR A 287 4.26 0.38 8.52
CA THR A 287 2.94 -0.24 8.54
C THR A 287 1.90 0.68 9.17
N PHE A 288 0.63 0.53 8.78
CA PHE A 288 -0.51 1.16 9.43
C PHE A 288 -1.19 0.24 10.43
N ARG A 289 -1.24 -1.08 10.14
CA ARG A 289 -1.89 -2.13 10.92
C ARG A 289 -3.38 -1.85 11.14
N PRO A 290 -4.20 -1.85 10.09
CA PRO A 290 -5.60 -1.41 10.14
C PRO A 290 -6.46 -2.22 11.12
N ASP A 291 -6.23 -3.54 11.20
CA ASP A 291 -7.01 -4.49 12.00
C ASP A 291 -6.55 -4.60 13.47
N VAL A 292 -5.45 -3.94 13.84
CA VAL A 292 -5.00 -3.93 15.23
C VAL A 292 -5.93 -3.07 16.07
N THR A 293 -6.32 -3.59 17.25
CA THR A 293 -7.15 -2.86 18.21
C THR A 293 -6.45 -1.60 18.72
N LEU A 294 -7.22 -0.55 18.86
CA LEU A 294 -6.78 0.75 19.31
C LEU A 294 -6.76 0.82 20.84
N THR A 295 -5.72 1.42 21.42
CA THR A 295 -5.75 1.70 22.86
C THR A 295 -6.56 2.95 23.17
N ARG A 296 -6.98 3.09 24.44
CA ARG A 296 -7.71 4.28 24.93
C ARG A 296 -6.89 5.56 24.72
N ALA A 297 -5.60 5.52 25.01
CA ALA A 297 -4.69 6.64 24.78
C ALA A 297 -4.59 7.03 23.29
N MET A 298 -4.52 6.06 22.41
CA MET A 298 -4.48 6.30 20.96
C MET A 298 -5.75 7.02 20.48
N PHE A 299 -6.95 6.54 20.90
CA PHE A 299 -8.20 7.15 20.48
C PHE A 299 -8.36 8.59 20.97
N VAL A 300 -8.05 8.85 22.24
CA VAL A 300 -8.09 10.23 22.80
C VAL A 300 -7.08 11.15 22.10
N THR A 301 -5.89 10.63 21.73
CA THR A 301 -4.91 11.37 20.95
C THR A 301 -5.45 11.73 19.56
N MET A 302 -6.07 10.78 18.86
CA MET A 302 -6.68 11.02 17.55
C MET A 302 -7.79 12.08 17.63
N LEU A 303 -8.66 11.97 18.63
CA LEU A 303 -9.74 12.93 18.85
C LEU A 303 -9.20 14.34 19.17
N GLY A 304 -8.17 14.43 20.01
CA GLY A 304 -7.54 15.71 20.32
C GLY A 304 -6.87 16.38 19.13
N ARG A 305 -6.26 15.58 18.24
CA ARG A 305 -5.71 16.08 16.97
C ARG A 305 -6.83 16.54 16.01
N LEU A 306 -7.89 15.78 15.89
CA LEU A 306 -9.06 16.14 15.07
C LEU A 306 -9.67 17.45 15.57
N SER A 307 -9.81 17.64 16.88
CA SER A 307 -10.41 18.84 17.46
C SER A 307 -9.51 20.08 17.37
N GLY A 308 -8.22 19.93 17.02
CA GLY A 308 -7.24 21.01 17.13
C GLY A 308 -7.01 21.47 18.56
N ALA A 309 -7.01 20.52 19.51
CA ALA A 309 -6.91 20.77 20.95
C ALA A 309 -5.77 21.72 21.33
N ASP A 310 -6.06 22.73 22.16
CA ASP A 310 -5.02 23.58 22.74
C ASP A 310 -4.32 22.84 23.88
N LEU A 311 -3.09 22.42 23.63
CA LEU A 311 -2.28 21.65 24.58
C LEU A 311 -1.33 22.54 25.41
N THR A 312 -1.42 23.86 25.30
CA THR A 312 -0.49 24.81 25.98
C THR A 312 -0.71 24.86 27.48
N GLN A 313 -1.86 24.47 27.99
CA GLN A 313 -2.27 24.57 29.39
C GLN A 313 -1.99 23.26 30.20
N VAL A 314 -1.26 22.31 29.60
CA VAL A 314 -1.04 20.99 30.23
C VAL A 314 0.21 20.99 31.10
N SER A 315 0.04 20.99 32.42
CA SER A 315 1.17 20.98 33.36
C SER A 315 1.26 19.74 34.26
N GLU A 316 0.15 19.07 34.52
CA GLU A 316 0.11 17.91 35.40
C GLU A 316 -0.84 16.84 34.87
N SER A 317 -0.60 15.56 35.18
CA SER A 317 -1.51 14.46 34.82
C SER A 317 -2.64 14.36 35.84
N ALA A 318 -3.88 14.24 35.35
CA ALA A 318 -5.05 13.97 36.21
C ALA A 318 -5.09 12.52 36.73
N PHE A 319 -4.31 11.60 36.12
CA PHE A 319 -4.33 10.17 36.40
C PHE A 319 -2.93 9.66 36.79
N PRO A 320 -2.82 8.80 37.82
CA PRO A 320 -1.52 8.32 38.30
C PRO A 320 -0.81 7.38 37.31
N ASP A 321 -1.55 6.78 36.37
CA ASP A 321 -1.07 5.88 35.35
C ASP A 321 -0.82 6.57 33.98
N VAL A 322 -0.86 7.91 33.93
CA VAL A 322 -0.51 8.72 32.76
C VAL A 322 0.75 9.50 33.07
N ILE A 323 1.87 9.13 32.48
CA ILE A 323 3.17 9.76 32.69
C ILE A 323 3.24 11.02 31.81
N VAL A 324 3.60 12.15 32.38
CA VAL A 324 3.61 13.47 31.69
C VAL A 324 4.49 13.47 30.43
N SER A 325 5.54 12.63 30.38
CA SER A 325 6.41 12.49 29.20
C SER A 325 5.83 11.67 28.07
N ASP A 326 4.69 10.97 28.27
CA ASP A 326 4.09 10.15 27.24
C ASP A 326 3.40 11.03 26.19
N TYR A 327 3.49 10.62 24.93
CA TYR A 327 2.98 11.39 23.79
C TYR A 327 1.48 11.71 23.88
N TYR A 328 0.73 10.89 24.57
CA TYR A 328 -0.72 11.02 24.76
C TYR A 328 -1.10 11.84 25.99
N ALA A 329 -0.19 12.07 26.94
CA ALA A 329 -0.50 12.75 28.20
C ALA A 329 -1.16 14.13 28.02
N PRO A 330 -0.70 15.02 27.11
CA PRO A 330 -1.36 16.29 26.86
C PRO A 330 -2.80 16.13 26.35
N TYR A 331 -3.07 15.13 25.53
CA TYR A 331 -4.39 14.88 24.98
C TYR A 331 -5.35 14.32 26.03
N VAL A 332 -4.86 13.41 26.89
CA VAL A 332 -5.65 12.90 28.02
C VAL A 332 -6.03 14.02 28.98
N GLN A 333 -5.09 14.90 29.30
CA GLN A 333 -5.34 16.05 30.16
C GLN A 333 -6.37 17.02 29.55
N TRP A 334 -6.21 17.33 28.24
CA TRP A 334 -7.19 18.13 27.52
C TRP A 334 -8.60 17.49 27.56
N ALA A 335 -8.70 16.21 27.29
CA ALA A 335 -9.97 15.50 27.29
C ALA A 335 -10.62 15.44 28.68
N THR A 336 -9.81 15.33 29.73
CA THR A 336 -10.28 15.40 31.13
C THR A 336 -10.78 16.79 31.50
N ALA A 337 -10.00 17.81 31.20
CA ALA A 337 -10.37 19.22 31.47
C ALA A 337 -11.63 19.64 30.70
N SER A 338 -11.86 19.07 29.50
CA SER A 338 -13.05 19.31 28.70
C SER A 338 -14.26 18.41 29.05
N GLY A 339 -14.15 17.57 30.08
CA GLY A 339 -15.22 16.64 30.49
C GLY A 339 -15.53 15.53 29.49
N ILE A 340 -14.59 15.21 28.59
CA ILE A 340 -14.72 14.18 27.58
C ILE A 340 -14.40 12.79 28.18
N VAL A 341 -13.43 12.72 29.09
CA VAL A 341 -13.03 11.50 29.81
C VAL A 341 -12.98 11.74 31.32
N ASP A 342 -13.50 10.77 32.08
CA ASP A 342 -13.54 10.81 33.56
C ASP A 342 -12.57 9.79 34.20
N GLY A 343 -11.99 8.86 33.44
CA GLY A 343 -11.23 7.74 33.95
C GLY A 343 -12.12 6.64 34.55
N PHE A 344 -11.50 5.75 35.31
CA PHE A 344 -12.17 4.64 35.98
C PHE A 344 -12.42 4.92 37.48
N PRO A 345 -13.33 4.17 38.15
CA PRO A 345 -13.62 4.38 39.57
C PRO A 345 -12.43 4.23 40.50
N ASP A 346 -11.38 3.53 40.07
CA ASP A 346 -10.12 3.36 40.81
C ASP A 346 -9.16 4.56 40.66
N GLY A 347 -9.57 5.58 39.92
CA GLY A 347 -8.80 6.80 39.65
C GLY A 347 -7.78 6.65 38.54
N THR A 348 -7.80 5.58 37.77
CA THR A 348 -6.88 5.37 36.61
C THR A 348 -7.52 5.75 35.28
N PHE A 349 -6.69 6.02 34.25
CA PHE A 349 -7.12 6.24 32.87
C PHE A 349 -7.04 4.96 32.03
N ARG A 350 -6.09 4.07 32.34
CA ARG A 350 -5.75 2.83 31.63
C ARG A 350 -5.38 3.08 30.16
N PRO A 351 -4.27 3.81 29.90
CA PRO A 351 -3.90 4.27 28.57
C PRO A 351 -3.68 3.14 27.55
N ASP A 352 -3.12 2.01 28.00
CA ASP A 352 -2.73 0.88 27.17
C ASP A 352 -3.83 -0.18 27.01
N GLU A 353 -4.95 -0.07 27.73
CA GLU A 353 -6.09 -0.95 27.51
C GLU A 353 -6.76 -0.64 26.17
N ASN A 354 -7.21 -1.70 25.48
CA ASN A 354 -7.99 -1.54 24.26
C ASN A 354 -9.28 -0.79 24.54
N ILE A 355 -9.59 0.22 23.72
CA ILE A 355 -10.86 0.93 23.85
C ILE A 355 -11.99 0.05 23.34
N THR A 356 -13.06 -0.10 24.15
CA THR A 356 -14.27 -0.78 23.70
C THR A 356 -15.16 0.15 22.86
N ARG A 357 -16.04 -0.43 22.05
CA ARG A 357 -16.94 0.36 21.19
C ARG A 357 -17.90 1.23 22.00
N GLU A 358 -18.41 0.76 23.14
CA GLU A 358 -19.24 1.60 24.02
C GLU A 358 -18.44 2.75 24.65
N GLN A 359 -17.18 2.53 25.02
CA GLN A 359 -16.31 3.59 25.53
C GLN A 359 -16.02 4.65 24.44
N MET A 360 -15.81 4.20 23.21
CA MET A 360 -15.60 5.11 22.07
C MET A 360 -16.85 5.97 21.83
N ALA A 361 -18.05 5.37 21.87
CA ALA A 361 -19.32 6.10 21.73
C ALA A 361 -19.46 7.19 22.82
N CYS A 362 -19.18 6.86 24.09
CA CYS A 362 -19.25 7.86 25.18
C CYS A 362 -18.27 9.02 24.97
N ILE A 363 -17.04 8.74 24.60
CA ILE A 363 -16.03 9.77 24.36
C ILE A 363 -16.49 10.70 23.21
N MET A 364 -17.05 10.17 22.13
CA MET A 364 -17.53 10.97 21.00
C MET A 364 -18.76 11.80 21.35
N ALA A 365 -19.76 11.21 22.02
CA ALA A 365 -20.95 11.94 22.44
C ALA A 365 -20.59 13.08 23.40
N ARG A 366 -19.71 12.83 24.37
CA ARG A 366 -19.22 13.87 25.31
C ARG A 366 -18.41 14.96 24.60
N TYR A 367 -17.59 14.58 23.61
CA TYR A 367 -16.89 15.57 22.79
C TYR A 367 -17.88 16.48 22.07
N LEU A 368 -18.88 15.91 21.37
CA LEU A 368 -19.91 16.71 20.68
C LEU A 368 -20.67 17.62 21.66
N LYS A 369 -21.04 17.10 22.83
CA LYS A 369 -21.68 17.88 23.87
C LYS A 369 -20.79 19.03 24.36
N SER A 370 -19.48 18.79 24.52
CA SER A 370 -18.52 19.83 24.97
C SER A 370 -18.39 20.99 23.97
N ILE A 371 -18.65 20.75 22.70
CA ILE A 371 -18.65 21.76 21.63
C ILE A 371 -20.04 22.27 21.24
N GLY A 372 -21.07 21.91 22.02
CA GLY A 372 -22.40 22.51 21.97
C GLY A 372 -23.45 21.77 21.12
N PHE A 373 -23.17 20.54 20.69
CA PHE A 373 -24.20 19.73 20.03
C PHE A 373 -25.18 19.11 21.04
N ASP A 374 -26.44 18.95 20.60
CA ASP A 374 -27.43 18.16 21.32
C ASP A 374 -27.16 16.67 21.11
N THR A 375 -26.89 15.93 22.18
CA THR A 375 -26.60 14.50 22.17
C THR A 375 -27.77 13.64 22.70
N THR A 376 -29.01 14.15 22.61
CA THR A 376 -30.21 13.37 22.92
C THR A 376 -30.56 12.47 21.74
N TYR A 377 -31.19 11.33 22.03
CA TYR A 377 -31.66 10.37 21.01
C TYR A 377 -33.19 10.21 21.04
N SER A 378 -33.78 9.64 19.97
CA SER A 378 -35.25 9.60 19.81
C SER A 378 -35.97 8.47 20.56
N GLY A 379 -35.27 7.69 21.39
CA GLY A 379 -35.88 6.77 22.32
C GLY A 379 -36.11 5.33 21.80
N GLU A 380 -37.30 4.75 22.03
CA GLU A 380 -37.55 3.31 21.83
C GLU A 380 -37.37 2.78 20.40
N ALA A 381 -37.52 3.63 19.39
CA ALA A 381 -37.37 3.22 18.00
C ALA A 381 -35.93 2.80 17.65
N VAL A 382 -34.92 3.43 18.26
CA VAL A 382 -33.52 3.13 18.06
C VAL A 382 -33.09 1.89 18.82
N SER A 383 -33.51 1.81 20.10
CA SER A 383 -33.16 0.68 20.96
C SER A 383 -33.66 -0.67 20.43
N SER A 384 -34.81 -0.66 19.71
CA SER A 384 -35.37 -1.88 19.11
C SER A 384 -34.56 -2.44 17.92
N GLN A 385 -33.60 -1.67 17.40
CA GLN A 385 -32.76 -2.08 16.26
C GLN A 385 -31.49 -2.82 16.70
N ILE A 386 -31.16 -2.83 18.00
CA ILE A 386 -29.95 -3.42 18.56
C ILE A 386 -30.29 -4.69 19.32
N GLN A 387 -29.93 -5.87 18.80
CA GLN A 387 -30.27 -7.16 19.42
C GLN A 387 -29.51 -7.39 20.74
N ASP A 388 -28.29 -6.90 20.89
CA ASP A 388 -27.45 -7.04 22.07
C ASP A 388 -27.50 -5.82 23.03
N LEU A 389 -28.62 -5.07 22.99
CA LEU A 389 -28.84 -3.88 23.82
C LEU A 389 -28.55 -4.11 25.31
N SER A 390 -28.92 -5.30 25.84
CA SER A 390 -28.66 -5.67 27.24
C SER A 390 -27.18 -5.85 27.59
N SER A 391 -26.30 -5.96 26.59
CA SER A 391 -24.86 -6.08 26.77
C SER A 391 -24.17 -4.71 26.88
N ILE A 392 -24.87 -3.63 26.58
CA ILE A 392 -24.38 -2.25 26.73
C ILE A 392 -24.40 -1.90 28.21
N GLY A 393 -23.29 -1.36 28.71
CA GLY A 393 -23.23 -0.86 30.09
C GLY A 393 -24.25 0.25 30.33
N GLY A 394 -24.99 0.22 31.44
CA GLY A 394 -26.00 1.24 31.76
C GLY A 394 -25.46 2.66 31.80
N TRP A 395 -24.17 2.81 32.04
CA TRP A 395 -23.45 4.10 32.01
C TRP A 395 -23.19 4.64 30.59
N ALA A 396 -23.24 3.77 29.57
CA ALA A 396 -22.94 4.08 28.17
C ALA A 396 -24.20 4.10 27.29
N LEU A 397 -25.34 3.64 27.80
CA LEU A 397 -26.53 3.37 27.00
C LEU A 397 -26.98 4.57 26.17
N ASP A 398 -27.13 5.74 26.80
CA ASP A 398 -27.62 6.95 26.12
C ASP A 398 -26.65 7.42 25.05
N ASP A 399 -25.36 7.41 25.33
CA ASP A 399 -24.30 7.82 24.40
C ASP A 399 -24.20 6.85 23.21
N VAL A 400 -24.36 5.55 23.46
CA VAL A 400 -24.37 4.51 22.40
C VAL A 400 -25.58 4.69 21.49
N LEU A 401 -26.79 4.87 22.06
CA LEU A 401 -28.01 5.06 21.28
C LEU A 401 -27.96 6.33 20.45
N PHE A 402 -27.42 7.43 21.00
CA PHE A 402 -27.17 8.64 20.24
C PHE A 402 -26.21 8.42 19.06
N CYS A 403 -25.06 7.79 19.29
CA CYS A 403 -24.08 7.52 18.24
C CYS A 403 -24.62 6.57 17.17
N PHE A 404 -25.45 5.61 17.57
CA PHE A 404 -26.10 4.68 16.62
C PHE A 404 -27.16 5.40 15.78
N GLU A 405 -28.06 6.19 16.40
CA GLU A 405 -29.12 6.95 15.71
C GLU A 405 -28.56 7.96 14.71
N THR A 406 -27.43 8.60 15.06
CA THR A 406 -26.82 9.62 14.21
C THR A 406 -25.88 9.01 13.14
N GLY A 407 -25.71 7.69 13.13
CA GLY A 407 -24.80 7.02 12.20
C GLY A 407 -23.31 7.27 12.46
N LEU A 408 -22.97 7.91 13.58
CA LEU A 408 -21.57 8.11 13.97
C LEU A 408 -20.87 6.79 14.23
N LEU A 409 -21.56 5.83 14.88
CA LEU A 409 -21.05 4.51 15.15
C LEU A 409 -22.12 3.46 14.85
N ASN A 410 -22.00 2.76 13.74
CA ASN A 410 -22.96 1.75 13.31
C ASN A 410 -22.77 0.42 14.04
N GLY A 411 -23.78 -0.46 13.98
CA GLY A 411 -23.68 -1.84 14.45
C GLY A 411 -22.81 -2.72 13.51
N ARG A 412 -22.58 -3.94 13.96
CA ARG A 412 -22.02 -5.04 13.17
C ARG A 412 -23.15 -6.06 12.93
N GLY A 413 -23.78 -5.96 11.75
CA GLY A 413 -25.07 -6.63 11.52
C GLY A 413 -26.16 -6.08 12.46
N ASP A 414 -26.89 -6.98 13.16
CA ASP A 414 -27.96 -6.61 14.09
C ASP A 414 -27.49 -6.32 15.52
N CYS A 415 -26.19 -6.41 15.78
CA CYS A 415 -25.58 -6.19 17.11
C CYS A 415 -24.74 -4.90 17.13
N PHE A 416 -24.62 -4.29 18.30
CA PHE A 416 -23.71 -3.16 18.51
C PHE A 416 -22.28 -3.61 18.88
N ASP A 417 -22.15 -4.78 19.51
CA ASP A 417 -20.88 -5.34 20.03
C ASP A 417 -20.15 -4.41 21.02
N PRO A 418 -20.80 -3.98 22.12
CA PRO A 418 -20.32 -2.88 22.97
C PRO A 418 -18.96 -3.15 23.62
N GLN A 419 -18.67 -4.41 23.99
CA GLN A 419 -17.46 -4.80 24.71
C GLN A 419 -16.28 -5.14 23.78
N THR A 420 -16.50 -5.22 22.48
CA THR A 420 -15.46 -5.52 21.52
C THR A 420 -14.54 -4.31 21.35
N GLY A 421 -13.23 -4.55 21.22
CA GLY A 421 -12.26 -3.50 20.94
C GLY A 421 -12.46 -2.92 19.53
N ALA A 422 -12.33 -1.59 19.41
CA ALA A 422 -12.32 -0.92 18.12
C ALA A 422 -10.94 -1.05 17.44
N THR A 423 -10.92 -1.27 16.13
CA THR A 423 -9.70 -1.30 15.35
C THR A 423 -9.22 0.10 14.95
N ARG A 424 -7.97 0.22 14.54
CA ARG A 424 -7.41 1.48 14.03
C ARG A 424 -8.15 1.96 12.78
N ALA A 425 -8.54 1.04 11.91
CA ALA A 425 -9.34 1.34 10.72
C ALA A 425 -10.74 1.88 11.09
N GLU A 426 -11.46 1.18 11.99
CA GLU A 426 -12.76 1.64 12.47
C GLU A 426 -12.69 3.05 13.08
N ALA A 427 -11.65 3.34 13.86
CA ALA A 427 -11.47 4.67 14.43
C ALA A 427 -11.29 5.75 13.35
N CYS A 428 -10.58 5.49 12.26
CA CYS A 428 -10.47 6.44 11.15
C CYS A 428 -11.82 6.75 10.52
N VAL A 429 -12.64 5.72 10.26
CA VAL A 429 -13.98 5.88 9.70
C VAL A 429 -14.88 6.69 10.63
N VAL A 430 -14.89 6.33 11.90
CA VAL A 430 -15.73 6.97 12.92
C VAL A 430 -15.32 8.43 13.12
N LEU A 431 -14.02 8.74 13.18
CA LEU A 431 -13.55 10.13 13.29
C LEU A 431 -13.82 10.93 12.01
N GLY A 432 -13.78 10.32 10.84
CA GLY A 432 -14.21 10.96 9.60
C GLY A 432 -15.69 11.36 9.64
N ARG A 433 -16.57 10.49 10.13
CA ARG A 433 -17.99 10.80 10.36
C ARG A 433 -18.16 11.91 11.40
N LEU A 434 -17.43 11.83 12.51
CA LEU A 434 -17.45 12.84 13.56
C LEU A 434 -17.03 14.23 13.05
N ASN A 435 -15.98 14.28 12.22
CA ASN A 435 -15.50 15.53 11.61
C ASN A 435 -16.53 16.19 10.69
N ASN A 436 -17.35 15.38 10.03
CA ASN A 436 -18.37 15.83 9.09
C ASN A 436 -19.76 15.96 9.74
N TYR A 437 -19.90 15.71 11.04
CA TYR A 437 -21.16 15.77 11.74
C TYR A 437 -21.67 17.21 11.85
N ASP A 438 -22.85 17.47 11.31
CA ASP A 438 -23.49 18.79 11.23
C ASP A 438 -24.69 18.95 12.19
N GLY A 439 -24.94 17.95 13.04
CA GLY A 439 -26.09 17.91 13.94
C GLY A 439 -27.34 17.27 13.32
N ALA A 440 -27.28 16.84 12.07
CA ALA A 440 -28.37 16.10 11.45
C ALA A 440 -28.43 14.66 11.99
N ARG A 441 -29.64 14.13 12.11
CA ARG A 441 -29.83 12.70 12.38
C ARG A 441 -29.83 11.97 11.05
N ALA A 442 -29.22 10.77 11.01
CA ALA A 442 -29.22 9.95 9.81
C ALA A 442 -30.65 9.66 9.38
N GLU A 443 -31.06 10.05 8.18
CA GLU A 443 -32.24 9.49 7.55
C GLU A 443 -32.01 7.98 7.41
N ALA A 444 -32.97 7.18 7.87
CA ALA A 444 -32.86 5.74 8.04
C ALA A 444 -32.73 5.01 6.69
N GLU A 445 -31.52 5.00 6.16
CA GLU A 445 -31.06 3.92 5.30
C GLU A 445 -29.91 3.22 6.01
N PRO A 446 -29.99 1.91 6.30
CA PRO A 446 -28.86 1.17 6.83
C PRO A 446 -27.80 1.09 5.71
N GLU A 447 -26.79 1.96 5.71
CA GLU A 447 -25.53 1.61 5.09
C GLU A 447 -25.01 0.41 5.89
N THR A 448 -25.32 -0.77 5.40
CA THR A 448 -24.56 -1.95 5.77
C THR A 448 -23.13 -1.66 5.37
N LEU A 449 -22.23 -1.47 6.34
CA LEU A 449 -20.83 -1.72 6.10
C LEU A 449 -20.77 -3.04 5.31
N PRO A 450 -20.12 -3.08 4.14
CA PRO A 450 -19.98 -4.34 3.44
C PRO A 450 -19.50 -5.35 4.48
N ALA A 451 -20.27 -6.42 4.65
CA ALA A 451 -19.84 -7.53 5.50
C ALA A 451 -18.39 -7.78 5.10
N GLU A 452 -17.49 -7.88 6.09
CA GLU A 452 -16.13 -8.35 5.80
C GLU A 452 -16.29 -9.46 4.79
N PRO A 453 -15.59 -9.43 3.64
CA PRO A 453 -15.63 -10.55 2.75
C PRO A 453 -15.28 -11.75 3.62
N GLU A 454 -16.25 -12.59 3.91
CA GLU A 454 -15.99 -13.89 4.51
C GLU A 454 -14.91 -14.47 3.60
N VAL A 455 -13.68 -14.49 4.10
CA VAL A 455 -12.63 -15.30 3.49
C VAL A 455 -13.22 -16.71 3.57
N PRO A 456 -13.63 -17.31 2.46
CA PRO A 456 -14.14 -18.67 2.53
C PRO A 456 -13.00 -19.48 3.10
N VAL A 457 -13.11 -19.86 4.37
CA VAL A 457 -12.32 -20.95 4.93
C VAL A 457 -12.90 -22.20 4.25
N THR A 458 -12.58 -22.36 2.97
CA THR A 458 -12.81 -23.59 2.28
C THR A 458 -11.79 -24.59 2.81
N GLN A 459 -12.22 -25.31 3.82
CA GLN A 459 -11.58 -26.52 4.34
C GLN A 459 -11.48 -27.61 3.23
N GLU A 460 -11.86 -27.30 2.00
CA GLU A 460 -11.83 -28.19 0.83
C GLU A 460 -10.65 -27.96 -0.13
N ALA A 461 -9.84 -26.93 0.05
CA ALA A 461 -8.63 -26.72 -0.77
C ALA A 461 -7.43 -27.56 -0.31
N ALA A 462 -7.55 -28.34 0.76
CA ALA A 462 -6.46 -29.23 1.21
C ALA A 462 -6.40 -30.58 0.48
N ASN A 463 -7.36 -30.92 -0.40
CA ASN A 463 -7.43 -32.25 -1.01
C ASN A 463 -7.67 -32.30 -2.52
N ALA A 464 -7.50 -31.22 -3.25
CA ALA A 464 -7.62 -31.23 -4.72
C ALA A 464 -6.62 -30.26 -5.39
N ALA A 465 -5.33 -30.38 -5.05
CA ALA A 465 -4.30 -30.00 -5.98
C ALA A 465 -4.02 -31.26 -6.84
N PRO A 466 -4.30 -31.26 -8.17
CA PRO A 466 -3.62 -32.21 -9.03
C PRO A 466 -2.13 -31.92 -8.86
N ALA A 467 -1.32 -32.96 -8.70
CA ALA A 467 0.13 -32.84 -8.72
C ALA A 467 0.47 -32.06 -9.99
N GLU A 468 0.94 -30.81 -9.83
CA GLU A 468 1.47 -30.05 -10.95
C GLU A 468 2.58 -30.89 -11.56
N PRO A 469 2.60 -31.07 -12.89
CA PRO A 469 3.81 -31.57 -13.52
C PRO A 469 4.89 -30.54 -13.10
N VAL A 470 5.99 -31.03 -12.56
CA VAL A 470 7.19 -30.24 -12.27
C VAL A 470 7.49 -29.47 -13.56
N GLU A 471 7.14 -28.19 -13.59
CA GLU A 471 7.46 -27.31 -14.70
C GLU A 471 8.98 -27.31 -14.74
N ALA A 472 9.53 -27.99 -15.75
CA ALA A 472 10.96 -28.00 -15.98
C ALA A 472 11.39 -26.54 -15.96
N ALA A 473 12.41 -26.23 -15.16
CA ALA A 473 13.02 -24.90 -15.08
C ALA A 473 12.93 -24.27 -16.46
N GLU A 474 12.34 -23.06 -16.59
CA GLU A 474 12.14 -22.41 -17.88
C GLU A 474 13.38 -22.65 -18.71
N ALA A 475 13.30 -23.51 -19.71
CA ALA A 475 14.43 -23.76 -20.57
C ALA A 475 14.89 -22.41 -21.10
N PRO A 476 16.18 -22.13 -21.14
CA PRO A 476 16.71 -20.86 -21.65
C PRO A 476 15.92 -20.56 -22.91
N ALA A 477 15.33 -19.37 -22.99
CA ALA A 477 14.33 -18.98 -23.99
C ALA A 477 14.66 -19.64 -25.31
N GLU A 478 13.88 -20.65 -25.70
CA GLU A 478 14.17 -21.39 -26.92
C GLU A 478 14.39 -20.38 -28.03
N SER A 479 15.52 -20.46 -28.67
CA SER A 479 15.95 -19.56 -29.73
C SER A 479 14.77 -19.17 -30.62
N ILE A 480 14.44 -17.87 -30.62
CA ILE A 480 13.41 -17.33 -31.50
C ILE A 480 13.86 -17.63 -32.92
N PRO A 481 13.06 -18.37 -33.74
CA PRO A 481 13.44 -18.56 -35.13
C PRO A 481 13.53 -17.18 -35.78
N ALA A 482 14.65 -16.91 -36.42
CA ALA A 482 14.84 -15.73 -37.24
C ALA A 482 13.78 -15.77 -38.36
N ALA A 483 12.90 -14.76 -38.40
CA ALA A 483 12.02 -14.51 -39.53
C ALA A 483 12.75 -13.66 -40.57
#